data_112a694921053a44e6c21cd03af0b7a3
#
_entry.id   112a694921053a44e6c21cd03af0b7a3
#
_cell.length_a   1.000
_cell.length_b   1.000
_cell.length_c   1.000
_cell.angle_alpha   90.00
_cell.angle_beta   90.00
_cell.angle_gamma   90.00
#
_symmetry.space_group_name_H-M   'P 1'
#
loop_
_entity.id
_entity.type
_entity.pdbx_description
1 polymer ?
#
loop_
_entity_poly.entity_id
_entity_poly.type
_entity_poly.pdbx_seq_one_letter_code
_entity_poly.pdbx_strand_id
1 'polypeptide(L)'
;MPGTGKTTVARLLAGIYHSLGILSGGHLVEVDRSGLVSGYIGQTATKVTEVVESALGGILFIDEAYTLTSNKGQGDFGQEAVDTLLKAMEDNRDNLVVIVAGYSDLMEEFLNSNPGLRSRFNKFMKFEDYTPEQLLDIVKGMAAKQDYVLSEEAKAATLNHFEKICANKPENFAMPSGAVKKP
;
A
#
# COMPACT_ATOMS: atom_id res chain seq x y z
N MET A 1 -7.13 -7.09 4.00
CA MET A 1 -6.46 -8.40 3.83
C MET A 1 -5.20 -8.23 3.01
N PRO A 2 -4.10 -8.90 3.33
CA PRO A 2 -2.99 -9.05 2.41
C PRO A 2 -3.50 -9.80 1.16
N GLY A 3 -3.04 -9.43 -0.03
CA GLY A 3 -3.38 -10.16 -1.25
C GLY A 3 -4.33 -9.47 -2.24
N THR A 4 -4.79 -8.24 -1.98
CA THR A 4 -5.65 -7.48 -2.93
C THR A 4 -4.87 -6.88 -4.10
N GLY A 5 -3.56 -7.14 -4.23
CA GLY A 5 -2.75 -6.64 -5.34
C GLY A 5 -2.22 -5.21 -5.17
N LYS A 6 -2.41 -4.55 -4.02
CA LYS A 6 -1.92 -3.17 -3.78
C LYS A 6 -0.43 -3.01 -4.07
N THR A 7 0.41 -3.85 -3.46
CA THR A 7 1.87 -3.84 -3.68
C THR A 7 2.23 -4.18 -5.14
N THR A 8 1.47 -5.08 -5.79
CA THR A 8 1.68 -5.41 -7.21
C THR A 8 1.42 -4.20 -8.09
N VAL A 9 0.33 -3.46 -7.85
CA VAL A 9 0.02 -2.23 -8.59
C VAL A 9 1.06 -1.16 -8.31
N ALA A 10 1.51 -0.98 -7.07
CA ALA A 10 2.58 -0.04 -6.75
C ALA A 10 3.88 -0.36 -7.49
N ARG A 11 4.24 -1.65 -7.60
CA ARG A 11 5.42 -2.09 -8.37
C ARG A 11 5.29 -1.84 -9.86
N LEU A 12 4.11 -2.06 -10.43
CA LEU A 12 3.83 -1.72 -11.83
C LEU A 12 3.93 -0.21 -12.08
N LEU A 13 3.38 0.60 -11.16
CA LEU A 13 3.49 2.06 -11.24
C LEU A 13 4.95 2.54 -11.19
N ALA A 14 5.81 1.91 -10.36
CA ALA A 14 7.23 2.23 -10.31
C ALA A 14 7.90 2.03 -11.68
N GLY A 15 7.65 0.90 -12.33
CA GLY A 15 8.15 0.62 -13.68
C GLY A 15 7.61 1.59 -14.74
N ILE A 16 6.31 1.93 -14.68
CA ILE A 16 5.68 2.88 -15.60
C ILE A 16 6.29 4.28 -15.43
N TYR A 17 6.41 4.78 -14.19
CA TYR A 17 6.97 6.11 -13.93
C TYR A 17 8.45 6.22 -14.32
N HIS A 18 9.21 5.15 -14.13
CA HIS A 18 10.57 5.08 -14.65
C HIS A 18 10.60 5.12 -16.18
N SER A 19 9.79 4.32 -16.85
CA SER A 19 9.71 4.28 -18.33
C SER A 19 9.28 5.62 -18.94
N LEU A 20 8.49 6.42 -18.20
CA LEU A 20 8.06 7.77 -18.60
C LEU A 20 9.09 8.86 -18.23
N GLY A 21 10.21 8.52 -17.60
CA GLY A 21 11.23 9.47 -17.14
C GLY A 21 10.77 10.34 -15.96
N ILE A 22 9.70 9.97 -15.26
CA ILE A 22 9.20 10.69 -14.06
C ILE A 22 10.05 10.35 -12.84
N LEU A 23 10.53 9.10 -12.76
CA LEU A 23 11.41 8.62 -11.70
C LEU A 23 12.73 8.17 -12.32
N SER A 24 13.83 8.48 -11.68
CA SER A 24 15.17 8.09 -12.15
C SER A 24 15.43 6.59 -12.03
N GLY A 25 14.77 5.90 -11.08
CA GLY A 25 14.76 4.45 -10.91
C GLY A 25 13.34 3.89 -11.01
N GLY A 26 13.20 2.57 -11.01
CA GLY A 26 11.89 1.90 -11.10
C GLY A 26 11.66 0.93 -9.94
N HIS A 27 12.37 1.13 -8.83
CA HIS A 27 12.29 0.25 -7.67
C HIS A 27 11.15 0.65 -6.72
N LEU A 28 10.75 -0.30 -5.90
CA LEU A 28 9.76 -0.13 -4.84
C LEU A 28 10.40 -0.46 -3.49
N VAL A 29 10.31 0.46 -2.55
CA VAL A 29 10.62 0.22 -1.15
C VAL A 29 9.31 0.07 -0.40
N GLU A 30 9.09 -1.10 0.20
CA GLU A 30 7.87 -1.45 0.93
C GLU A 30 8.16 -1.47 2.42
N VAL A 31 7.38 -0.74 3.19
CA VAL A 31 7.50 -0.66 4.65
C VAL A 31 6.12 -0.62 5.30
N ASP A 32 6.09 -0.96 6.57
CA ASP A 32 4.98 -0.74 7.50
C ASP A 32 5.40 0.21 8.63
N ARG A 33 4.54 0.36 9.66
CA ARG A 33 4.88 1.15 10.86
C ARG A 33 6.21 0.74 11.49
N SER A 34 6.50 -0.54 11.56
CA SER A 34 7.73 -1.05 12.20
C SER A 34 8.99 -0.63 11.46
N GLY A 35 8.88 -0.44 10.14
CA GLY A 35 9.96 0.08 9.30
C GLY A 35 10.21 1.57 9.47
N LEU A 36 9.25 2.36 9.95
CA LEU A 36 9.34 3.82 10.07
C LEU A 36 9.51 4.32 11.50
N VAL A 37 8.89 3.65 12.47
CA VAL A 37 8.89 4.10 13.87
C VAL A 37 9.93 3.34 14.67
N SER A 38 10.71 4.06 15.50
CA SER A 38 11.61 3.46 16.48
C SER A 38 10.96 3.39 17.85
N GLY A 39 11.40 2.44 18.68
CA GLY A 39 11.03 2.37 20.10
C GLY A 39 11.81 3.33 21.00
N TYR A 40 12.77 4.09 20.46
CA TYR A 40 13.65 4.96 21.22
C TYR A 40 13.51 6.42 20.79
N ILE A 41 13.62 7.33 21.76
CA ILE A 41 13.54 8.78 21.55
C ILE A 41 14.64 9.23 20.55
N GLY A 42 14.24 10.05 19.57
CA GLY A 42 15.15 10.68 18.62
C GLY A 42 15.66 9.78 17.48
N GLN A 43 15.21 8.52 17.42
CA GLN A 43 15.64 7.61 16.34
C GLN A 43 14.60 7.45 15.22
N THR A 44 13.37 7.88 15.42
CA THR A 44 12.30 7.76 14.41
C THR A 44 12.60 8.63 13.19
N ALA A 45 13.01 9.88 13.39
CA ALA A 45 13.35 10.78 12.28
C ALA A 45 14.50 10.23 11.44
N THR A 46 15.55 9.70 12.06
CA THR A 46 16.69 9.07 11.36
C THR A 46 16.21 7.87 10.53
N LYS A 47 15.41 6.99 11.13
CA LYS A 47 14.90 5.80 10.45
C LYS A 47 14.01 6.15 9.24
N VAL A 48 13.14 7.15 9.37
CA VAL A 48 12.33 7.64 8.25
C VAL A 48 13.23 8.20 7.15
N THR A 49 14.26 8.96 7.50
CA THR A 49 15.19 9.52 6.52
C THR A 49 15.92 8.43 5.75
N GLU A 50 16.46 7.42 6.42
CA GLU A 50 17.13 6.27 5.79
C GLU A 50 16.19 5.52 4.82
N VAL A 51 14.93 5.30 5.22
CA VAL A 51 13.93 4.65 4.36
C VAL A 51 13.63 5.52 3.14
N VAL A 52 13.44 6.83 3.32
CA VAL A 52 13.21 7.76 2.21
C VAL A 52 14.41 7.78 1.25
N GLU A 53 15.63 7.87 1.76
CA GLU A 53 16.84 7.84 0.95
C GLU A 53 16.93 6.56 0.12
N SER A 54 16.58 5.41 0.69
CA SER A 54 16.53 4.14 -0.03
C SER A 54 15.47 4.08 -1.14
N ALA A 55 14.43 4.94 -1.05
CA ALA A 55 13.33 5.01 -2.01
C ALA A 55 13.52 6.11 -3.07
N LEU A 56 14.56 6.93 -2.97
CA LEU A 56 14.81 7.99 -3.96
C LEU A 56 14.99 7.43 -5.37
N GLY A 57 14.36 8.05 -6.32
CA GLY A 57 14.29 7.56 -7.70
C GLY A 57 13.22 6.49 -7.93
N GLY A 58 12.49 6.09 -6.89
CA GLY A 58 11.49 5.03 -6.92
C GLY A 58 10.21 5.40 -6.17
N ILE A 59 9.53 4.37 -5.71
CA ILE A 59 8.29 4.49 -4.93
C ILE A 59 8.54 3.99 -3.50
N LEU A 60 8.17 4.81 -2.52
CA LEU A 60 7.99 4.40 -1.14
C LEU A 60 6.54 3.96 -0.92
N PHE A 61 6.32 2.69 -0.65
CA PHE A 61 5.02 2.11 -0.34
C PHE A 61 4.90 1.83 1.15
N ILE A 62 3.93 2.49 1.80
CA ILE A 62 3.67 2.33 3.24
C ILE A 62 2.36 1.57 3.41
N ASP A 63 2.44 0.32 3.83
CA ASP A 63 1.23 -0.48 4.10
C ASP A 63 0.69 -0.19 5.50
N GLU A 64 -0.64 -0.27 5.64
CA GLU A 64 -1.37 0.04 6.87
C GLU A 64 -0.96 1.39 7.50
N ALA A 65 -0.77 2.43 6.67
CA ALA A 65 -0.23 3.72 7.07
C ALA A 65 -1.02 4.39 8.22
N TYR A 66 -2.31 4.09 8.39
CA TYR A 66 -3.14 4.56 9.49
C TYR A 66 -2.57 4.15 10.87
N THR A 67 -1.79 3.08 10.93
CA THR A 67 -1.14 2.65 12.17
C THR A 67 -0.14 3.67 12.72
N LEU A 68 0.38 4.57 11.87
CA LEU A 68 1.27 5.65 12.29
C LEU A 68 0.58 6.65 13.22
N THR A 69 -0.75 6.82 13.12
CA THR A 69 -1.51 7.81 13.89
C THR A 69 -2.55 7.19 14.83
N SER A 70 -2.68 5.84 14.84
CA SER A 70 -3.70 5.14 15.65
C SER A 70 -3.40 5.13 17.15
N ASN A 71 -2.13 5.14 17.53
CA ASN A 71 -1.73 5.15 18.93
C ASN A 71 -1.49 6.57 19.42
N LYS A 72 -2.28 7.04 20.39
CA LYS A 72 -2.16 8.38 21.00
C LYS A 72 -1.56 8.31 22.43
N GLY A 73 -0.81 7.24 22.75
CA GLY A 73 -0.18 7.06 24.07
C GLY A 73 1.09 7.89 24.26
N GLN A 74 1.48 8.12 25.53
CA GLN A 74 2.79 8.69 25.83
C GLN A 74 3.89 7.76 25.29
N GLY A 75 4.84 8.31 24.51
CA GLY A 75 5.92 7.56 23.90
C GLY A 75 5.59 7.00 22.50
N ASP A 76 4.49 7.43 21.88
CA ASP A 76 4.22 7.11 20.47
C ASP A 76 4.93 8.10 19.53
N PHE A 77 5.89 7.58 18.79
CA PHE A 77 6.69 8.35 17.82
C PHE A 77 6.10 8.33 16.40
N GLY A 78 4.87 7.87 16.23
CA GLY A 78 4.22 7.82 14.93
C GLY A 78 3.99 9.21 14.32
N GLN A 79 3.65 10.21 15.15
CA GLN A 79 3.52 11.60 14.69
C GLN A 79 4.86 12.16 14.21
N GLU A 80 5.97 11.88 14.89
CA GLU A 80 7.32 12.25 14.45
C GLU A 80 7.65 11.63 13.10
N ALA A 81 7.26 10.36 12.88
CA ALA A 81 7.43 9.70 11.58
C ALA A 81 6.63 10.40 10.48
N VAL A 82 5.36 10.76 10.75
CA VAL A 82 4.51 11.49 9.78
C VAL A 82 5.10 12.85 9.44
N ASP A 83 5.52 13.63 10.43
CA ASP A 83 6.05 14.98 10.21
C ASP A 83 7.38 14.94 9.42
N THR A 84 8.26 13.97 9.74
CA THR A 84 9.50 13.75 9.01
C THR A 84 9.24 13.30 7.58
N LEU A 85 8.27 12.39 7.38
CA LEU A 85 7.87 11.94 6.05
C LEU A 85 7.32 13.08 5.19
N LEU A 86 6.45 13.93 5.76
CA LEU A 86 5.87 15.09 5.06
C LEU A 86 6.95 16.06 4.59
N LYS A 87 7.97 16.32 5.42
CA LYS A 87 9.11 17.14 5.05
C LYS A 87 9.91 16.48 3.92
N ALA A 88 10.25 15.21 4.07
CA ALA A 88 11.02 14.48 3.05
C ALA A 88 10.30 14.39 1.70
N MET A 89 8.95 14.28 1.70
CA MET A 89 8.13 14.33 0.49
C MET A 89 8.18 15.68 -0.21
N GLU A 90 8.33 16.77 0.51
CA GLU A 90 8.48 18.12 -0.08
C GLU A 90 9.88 18.31 -0.65
N ASP A 91 10.90 17.93 0.12
CA ASP A 91 12.30 18.10 -0.26
C ASP A 91 12.68 17.25 -1.49
N ASN A 92 12.00 16.11 -1.70
CA ASN A 92 12.29 15.14 -2.77
C ASN A 92 11.15 14.97 -3.80
N ARG A 93 10.27 15.96 -3.92
CA ARG A 93 9.04 15.88 -4.73
C ARG A 93 9.26 15.49 -6.20
N ASP A 94 10.42 15.81 -6.76
CA ASP A 94 10.73 15.60 -8.18
C ASP A 94 11.22 14.17 -8.48
N ASN A 95 11.66 13.42 -7.46
CA ASN A 95 12.25 12.09 -7.65
C ASN A 95 11.82 11.06 -6.59
N LEU A 96 10.67 11.29 -5.94
CA LEU A 96 10.07 10.36 -4.98
C LEU A 96 8.57 10.33 -5.12
N VAL A 97 7.99 9.15 -5.28
CA VAL A 97 6.55 8.94 -5.16
C VAL A 97 6.26 8.17 -3.87
N VAL A 98 5.32 8.68 -3.08
CA VAL A 98 4.88 7.99 -1.87
C VAL A 98 3.47 7.46 -2.07
N ILE A 99 3.28 6.18 -1.79
CA ILE A 99 1.97 5.52 -1.80
C ILE A 99 1.69 5.05 -0.36
N VAL A 100 0.56 5.47 0.18
CA VAL A 100 0.05 4.98 1.46
C VAL A 100 -1.15 4.10 1.22
N ALA A 101 -1.21 2.96 1.89
CA ALA A 101 -2.26 1.98 1.73
C ALA A 101 -2.86 1.57 3.08
N GLY A 102 -4.12 1.17 3.08
CA GLY A 102 -4.84 0.74 4.27
C GLY A 102 -6.33 0.53 4.01
N TYR A 103 -7.10 0.32 5.05
CA TYR A 103 -8.55 0.25 5.00
C TYR A 103 -9.16 1.65 4.82
N SER A 104 -10.18 1.77 3.98
CA SER A 104 -10.77 3.04 3.54
C SER A 104 -11.08 3.99 4.70
N ASP A 105 -11.81 3.50 5.70
CA ASP A 105 -12.27 4.31 6.82
C ASP A 105 -11.10 4.78 7.68
N LEU A 106 -10.15 3.87 7.99
CA LEU A 106 -8.96 4.19 8.75
C LEU A 106 -8.00 5.11 8.00
N MET A 107 -7.94 4.99 6.67
CA MET A 107 -7.15 5.89 5.83
C MET A 107 -7.75 7.30 5.77
N GLU A 108 -9.07 7.45 5.83
CA GLU A 108 -9.69 8.76 5.94
C GLU A 108 -9.37 9.43 7.27
N GLU A 109 -9.43 8.70 8.39
CA GLU A 109 -8.99 9.18 9.70
C GLU A 109 -7.51 9.58 9.69
N PHE A 110 -6.64 8.75 9.09
CA PHE A 110 -5.22 9.03 8.94
C PHE A 110 -4.97 10.34 8.17
N LEU A 111 -5.60 10.53 7.03
CA LEU A 111 -5.44 11.74 6.22
C LEU A 111 -5.97 12.99 6.92
N ASN A 112 -7.02 12.86 7.73
CA ASN A 112 -7.60 13.96 8.50
C ASN A 112 -6.82 14.25 9.80
N SER A 113 -5.92 13.37 10.24
CA SER A 113 -5.13 13.56 11.45
C SER A 113 -4.10 14.69 11.34
N ASN A 114 -3.69 15.04 10.11
CA ASN A 114 -2.71 16.10 9.85
C ASN A 114 -3.03 16.81 8.51
N PRO A 115 -3.22 18.15 8.52
CA PRO A 115 -3.51 18.92 7.29
C PRO A 115 -2.45 18.73 6.19
N GLY A 116 -1.19 18.48 6.57
CA GLY A 116 -0.10 18.20 5.63
C GLY A 116 -0.29 16.90 4.86
N LEU A 117 -0.89 15.87 5.46
CA LEU A 117 -1.25 14.64 4.78
C LEU A 117 -2.33 14.88 3.73
N ARG A 118 -3.42 15.57 4.11
CA ARG A 118 -4.55 15.85 3.21
C ARG A 118 -4.13 16.67 1.99
N SER A 119 -3.22 17.63 2.15
CA SER A 119 -2.74 18.47 1.04
C SER A 119 -1.82 17.72 0.06
N ARG A 120 -1.09 16.70 0.53
CA ARG A 120 -0.13 15.96 -0.29
C ARG A 120 -0.71 14.70 -0.92
N PHE A 121 -1.63 14.01 -0.26
CA PHE A 121 -2.29 12.83 -0.79
C PHE A 121 -3.64 13.22 -1.42
N ASN A 122 -3.63 13.51 -2.72
CA ASN A 122 -4.77 13.98 -3.50
C ASN A 122 -5.23 13.00 -4.59
N LYS A 123 -4.57 11.86 -4.75
CA LYS A 123 -4.95 10.79 -5.68
C LYS A 123 -5.33 9.55 -4.89
N PHE A 124 -6.51 9.04 -5.15
CA PHE A 124 -7.07 7.90 -4.45
C PHE A 124 -7.36 6.78 -5.44
N MET A 125 -6.94 5.57 -5.09
CA MET A 125 -7.27 4.35 -5.82
C MET A 125 -8.02 3.42 -4.87
N LYS A 126 -9.25 3.07 -5.23
CA LYS A 126 -10.03 2.08 -4.50
C LYS A 126 -9.78 0.71 -5.13
N PHE A 127 -9.42 -0.23 -4.30
CA PHE A 127 -9.32 -1.63 -4.68
C PHE A 127 -10.60 -2.33 -4.24
N GLU A 128 -11.38 -2.78 -5.20
CA GLU A 128 -12.55 -3.59 -4.93
C GLU A 128 -12.14 -5.04 -4.67
N ASP A 129 -12.98 -5.77 -3.95
CA ASP A 129 -12.77 -7.20 -3.79
C ASP A 129 -12.90 -7.90 -5.12
N TYR A 130 -12.15 -8.96 -5.30
CA TYR A 130 -12.25 -9.79 -6.48
C TYR A 130 -13.59 -10.54 -6.52
N THR A 131 -14.17 -10.64 -7.73
CA THR A 131 -15.29 -11.55 -7.97
C THR A 131 -14.82 -13.00 -7.93
N PRO A 132 -15.74 -13.98 -7.76
CA PRO A 132 -15.38 -15.40 -7.83
C PRO A 132 -14.63 -15.78 -9.11
N GLU A 133 -15.03 -15.22 -10.26
CA GLU A 133 -14.39 -15.45 -11.56
C GLU A 133 -12.97 -14.89 -11.60
N GLN A 134 -12.77 -13.66 -11.09
CA GLN A 134 -11.44 -13.05 -11.00
C GLN A 134 -10.52 -13.86 -10.08
N LEU A 135 -11.04 -14.38 -8.97
CA LEU A 135 -10.28 -15.26 -8.08
C LEU A 135 -9.88 -16.56 -8.79
N LEU A 136 -10.78 -17.14 -9.58
CA LEU A 136 -10.47 -18.31 -10.41
C LEU A 136 -9.36 -17.99 -11.43
N ASP A 137 -9.42 -16.83 -12.08
CA ASP A 137 -8.38 -16.44 -13.05
C ASP A 137 -7.02 -16.22 -12.39
N ILE A 138 -7.00 -15.70 -11.17
CA ILE A 138 -5.75 -15.62 -10.37
C ILE A 138 -5.20 -17.02 -10.09
N VAL A 139 -6.04 -17.98 -9.70
CA VAL A 139 -5.61 -19.37 -9.45
C VAL A 139 -5.08 -20.02 -10.73
N LYS A 140 -5.75 -19.82 -11.88
CA LYS A 140 -5.25 -20.29 -13.18
C LYS A 140 -3.88 -19.70 -13.50
N GLY A 141 -3.70 -18.39 -13.28
CA GLY A 141 -2.42 -17.72 -13.49
C GLY A 141 -1.30 -18.23 -12.58
N MET A 142 -1.63 -18.55 -11.32
CA MET A 142 -0.67 -19.16 -10.38
C MET A 142 -0.31 -20.59 -10.76
N ALA A 143 -1.28 -21.39 -11.18
CA ALA A 143 -1.06 -22.76 -11.65
C ALA A 143 -0.19 -22.78 -12.91
N ALA A 144 -0.48 -21.91 -13.89
CA ALA A 144 0.28 -21.82 -15.13
C ALA A 144 1.75 -21.43 -14.91
N LYS A 145 2.06 -20.61 -13.91
CA LYS A 145 3.45 -20.28 -13.53
C LYS A 145 4.25 -21.46 -12.99
N GLN A 146 3.56 -22.53 -12.62
CA GLN A 146 4.15 -23.78 -12.10
C GLN A 146 3.90 -24.97 -13.06
N ASP A 147 3.59 -24.65 -14.32
CA ASP A 147 3.33 -25.65 -15.37
C ASP A 147 2.13 -26.57 -15.09
N TYR A 148 1.17 -26.14 -14.25
CA TYR A 148 -0.06 -26.88 -14.00
C TYR A 148 -1.22 -26.31 -14.83
N VAL A 149 -2.08 -27.20 -15.30
CA VAL A 149 -3.35 -26.89 -15.94
C VAL A 149 -4.49 -27.45 -15.11
N LEU A 150 -5.47 -26.60 -14.75
CA LEU A 150 -6.66 -27.04 -14.01
C LEU A 150 -7.63 -27.77 -14.93
N SER A 151 -8.11 -28.94 -14.52
CA SER A 151 -9.20 -29.64 -15.21
C SER A 151 -10.51 -28.85 -15.11
N GLU A 152 -11.49 -29.15 -15.96
CA GLU A 152 -12.80 -28.48 -15.92
C GLU A 152 -13.53 -28.72 -14.61
N GLU A 153 -13.41 -29.93 -14.03
CA GLU A 153 -13.96 -30.26 -12.71
C GLU A 153 -13.30 -29.43 -11.60
N ALA A 154 -11.97 -29.26 -11.66
CA ALA A 154 -11.22 -28.45 -10.68
C ALA A 154 -11.62 -26.96 -10.78
N LYS A 155 -11.80 -26.44 -12.01
CA LYS A 155 -12.28 -25.06 -12.22
C LYS A 155 -13.66 -24.85 -11.64
N ALA A 156 -14.60 -25.78 -11.91
CA ALA A 156 -15.98 -25.70 -11.40
C ALA A 156 -16.03 -25.78 -9.87
N ALA A 157 -15.26 -26.70 -9.27
CA ALA A 157 -15.18 -26.83 -7.81
C ALA A 157 -14.58 -25.58 -7.16
N THR A 158 -13.53 -25.00 -7.76
CA THR A 158 -12.87 -23.79 -7.27
C THR A 158 -13.82 -22.58 -7.36
N LEU A 159 -14.53 -22.42 -8.46
CA LEU A 159 -15.50 -21.33 -8.64
C LEU A 159 -16.62 -21.42 -7.60
N ASN A 160 -17.24 -22.56 -7.42
CA ASN A 160 -18.29 -22.78 -6.41
C ASN A 160 -17.77 -22.49 -4.98
N HIS A 161 -16.53 -22.81 -4.70
CA HIS A 161 -15.91 -22.48 -3.41
C HIS A 161 -15.79 -20.96 -3.22
N PHE A 162 -15.31 -20.22 -4.23
CA PHE A 162 -15.21 -18.76 -4.17
C PHE A 162 -16.57 -18.07 -4.10
N GLU A 163 -17.58 -18.55 -4.83
CA GLU A 163 -18.96 -18.06 -4.72
C GLU A 163 -19.47 -18.14 -3.27
N LYS A 164 -19.26 -19.27 -2.59
CA LYS A 164 -19.63 -19.45 -1.18
C LYS A 164 -18.88 -18.50 -0.24
N ILE A 165 -17.58 -18.31 -0.46
CA ILE A 165 -16.77 -17.37 0.35
C ILE A 165 -17.25 -15.93 0.13
N CYS A 166 -17.47 -15.52 -1.11
CA CYS A 166 -17.93 -14.17 -1.44
C CYS A 166 -19.34 -13.88 -0.92
N ALA A 167 -20.26 -14.88 -0.96
CA ALA A 167 -21.62 -14.75 -0.43
C ALA A 167 -21.67 -14.65 1.11
N ASN A 168 -20.72 -15.25 1.82
CA ASN A 168 -20.66 -15.29 3.29
C ASN A 168 -19.79 -14.16 3.90
N LYS A 169 -19.38 -13.15 3.12
CA LYS A 169 -18.63 -12.01 3.65
C LYS A 169 -19.51 -11.21 4.62
N PRO A 170 -19.02 -10.87 5.82
CA PRO A 170 -19.71 -9.93 6.69
C PRO A 170 -19.80 -8.55 6.01
N GLU A 171 -20.95 -7.86 6.16
CA GLU A 171 -21.25 -6.56 5.55
C GLU A 171 -20.22 -5.44 5.86
N ASN A 172 -19.38 -5.63 6.86
CA ASN A 172 -18.34 -4.68 7.31
C ASN A 172 -16.93 -5.01 6.81
N PHE A 173 -16.79 -5.71 5.69
CA PHE A 173 -15.48 -5.94 5.09
C PHE A 173 -15.05 -4.66 4.36
N ALA A 174 -14.49 -3.70 5.13
CA ALA A 174 -13.97 -2.45 4.59
C ALA A 174 -12.89 -2.74 3.54
N MET A 175 -13.10 -2.22 2.33
CA MET A 175 -12.14 -2.40 1.24
C MET A 175 -10.90 -1.54 1.47
N PRO A 176 -9.69 -2.08 1.25
CA PRO A 176 -8.48 -1.27 1.33
C PRO A 176 -8.47 -0.21 0.23
N SER A 177 -8.24 1.02 0.62
CA SER A 177 -7.96 2.13 -0.30
C SER A 177 -6.50 2.51 -0.25
N GLY A 178 -5.96 2.98 -1.35
CA GLY A 178 -4.62 3.53 -1.43
C GLY A 178 -4.67 5.00 -1.85
N ALA A 179 -3.83 5.83 -1.25
CA ALA A 179 -3.61 7.20 -1.68
C ALA A 179 -2.21 7.35 -2.27
N VAL A 180 -2.11 8.01 -3.41
CA VAL A 180 -0.86 8.22 -4.16
C VAL A 180 -0.61 9.71 -4.30
N LYS A 181 0.59 10.16 -3.95
CA LYS A 181 1.08 11.48 -4.35
C LYS A 181 1.74 11.35 -5.74
N LYS A 182 1.25 12.14 -6.70
CA LYS A 182 1.93 12.39 -7.96
C LYS A 182 2.80 13.64 -7.79
N PRO A 183 3.99 13.68 -8.39
CA PRO A 183 4.78 14.91 -8.46
C PRO A 183 4.01 16.05 -9.11
#